data_f10cefb6e7942226aa257bf24eb15afa
#
_entry.id   f10cefb6e7942226aa257bf24eb15afa
#
_cell.length_a   1.000
_cell.length_b   1.000
_cell.length_c   1.000
_cell.angle_alpha   90.00
_cell.angle_beta   90.00
_cell.angle_gamma   90.00
#
_symmetry.space_group_name_H-M   'P 1'
#
loop_
_entity.id
_entity.type
_entity.pdbx_description
1 polymer ?
#
loop_
_entity_poly.entity_id
_entity_poly.type
_entity_poly.pdbx_seq_one_letter_code
_entity_poly.pdbx_strand_id
1 'polypeptide(L)'
;MNTKETSADKTKYRLAEAAKKCMAASGTDAMTVTQIVQTCGVTRQTFYRNFQDKYDLINWYFDKLLLESFAQMGDGLTVYEGLTRKFEFIQKERVFFAGAFRSDDHNSLREHDYELILDFYTQLIRRKTGR
;
A
#
# COMPACT_ATOMS: atom_id res chain seq x y z
N MET A 1 -4.45 17.65 -2.78
CA MET A 1 -3.79 17.55 -2.86
C MET A 1 -2.67 17.66 -2.69
N ASN A 2 -2.07 17.64 -2.43
CA ASN A 2 -1.15 17.79 -2.38
C ASN A 2 -0.28 17.52 -2.74
N THR A 3 -0.21 17.57 -2.75
CA THR A 3 0.60 17.20 -3.09
C THR A 3 1.93 17.37 -3.41
N LYS A 4 2.61 17.32 -2.72
CA LYS A 4 4.01 17.53 -2.93
C LYS A 4 4.77 16.29 -2.84
N GLU A 5 4.63 15.52 -3.89
CA GLU A 5 5.46 14.36 -4.04
C GLU A 5 6.89 14.84 -4.30
N THR A 6 7.82 14.35 -3.52
CA THR A 6 9.24 14.57 -3.77
C THR A 6 9.69 13.69 -4.94
N SER A 7 10.91 13.94 -5.44
CA SER A 7 11.49 13.06 -6.46
C SER A 7 11.63 11.63 -5.95
N ALA A 8 11.96 11.46 -4.66
CA ALA A 8 12.07 10.13 -4.06
C ALA A 8 10.72 9.44 -4.05
N ASP A 9 9.65 10.16 -3.72
CA ASP A 9 8.31 9.57 -3.71
C ASP A 9 7.87 9.14 -5.11
N LYS A 10 8.18 9.94 -6.13
CA LYS A 10 7.86 9.57 -7.51
C LYS A 10 8.54 8.28 -7.90
N THR A 11 9.82 8.13 -7.54
CA THR A 11 10.55 6.91 -7.82
C THR A 11 9.94 5.72 -7.09
N LYS A 12 9.57 5.91 -5.82
CA LYS A 12 8.93 4.86 -5.04
C LYS A 12 7.61 4.41 -5.68
N TYR A 13 6.78 5.34 -6.15
CA TYR A 13 5.53 4.99 -6.82
C TYR A 13 5.78 4.25 -8.13
N ARG A 14 6.80 4.66 -8.89
CA ARG A 14 7.15 3.96 -10.13
C ARG A 14 7.58 2.53 -9.84
N LEU A 15 8.37 2.35 -8.80
CA LEU A 15 8.80 1.01 -8.38
C LEU A 15 7.59 0.17 -7.92
N ALA A 16 6.65 0.79 -7.22
CA ALA A 16 5.45 0.09 -6.78
C ALA A 16 4.59 -0.35 -7.96
N GLU A 17 4.44 0.50 -8.98
CA GLU A 17 3.69 0.11 -10.17
C GLU A 17 4.36 -1.06 -10.89
N ALA A 18 5.68 -1.04 -10.98
CA ALA A 18 6.43 -2.15 -11.57
C ALA A 18 6.24 -3.43 -10.75
N ALA A 19 6.29 -3.31 -9.42
CA ALA A 19 6.09 -4.46 -8.54
C ALA A 19 4.69 -5.05 -8.72
N LYS A 20 3.68 -4.22 -8.89
CA LYS A 20 2.31 -4.71 -9.12
C LYS A 20 2.24 -5.57 -10.38
N LYS A 21 2.91 -5.15 -11.43
CA LYS A 21 2.96 -5.94 -12.67
C LYS A 21 3.66 -7.27 -12.46
N CYS A 22 4.77 -7.25 -11.72
CA CYS A 22 5.50 -8.48 -11.42
C CYS A 22 4.69 -9.42 -10.53
N MET A 23 3.97 -8.88 -9.57
CA MET A 23 3.11 -9.68 -8.70
C MET A 23 2.00 -10.36 -9.51
N ALA A 24 1.42 -9.64 -10.45
CA ALA A 24 0.36 -10.21 -11.29
C ALA A 24 0.88 -11.35 -12.16
N ALA A 25 2.14 -11.24 -12.61
CA ALA A 25 2.73 -12.24 -13.50
C ALA A 25 3.27 -13.46 -12.76
N SER A 26 3.91 -13.25 -11.60
CA SER A 26 4.69 -14.31 -10.94
C SER A 26 4.29 -14.59 -9.49
N GLY A 27 3.49 -13.73 -8.90
CA GLY A 27 3.19 -13.79 -7.46
C GLY A 27 4.29 -13.10 -6.65
N THR A 28 3.94 -12.79 -5.41
CA THR A 28 4.80 -12.00 -4.52
C THR A 28 6.10 -12.72 -4.18
N ASP A 29 6.01 -14.00 -3.84
CA ASP A 29 7.19 -14.71 -3.37
C ASP A 29 8.16 -14.99 -4.50
N ALA A 30 7.66 -15.18 -5.72
CA ALA A 30 8.51 -15.47 -6.87
C ALA A 30 9.10 -14.23 -7.52
N MET A 31 8.49 -13.06 -7.35
CA MET A 31 9.03 -11.87 -7.99
C MET A 31 10.34 -11.44 -7.33
N THR A 32 11.25 -10.92 -8.14
CA THR A 32 12.58 -10.53 -7.68
C THR A 32 12.79 -9.04 -7.86
N VAL A 33 13.74 -8.47 -7.12
CA VAL A 33 14.14 -7.07 -7.31
C VAL A 33 14.60 -6.85 -8.73
N THR A 34 15.32 -7.81 -9.31
CA THR A 34 15.77 -7.70 -10.70
C THR A 34 14.59 -7.51 -11.65
N GLN A 35 13.53 -8.30 -11.48
CA GLN A 35 12.34 -8.16 -12.31
C GLN A 35 11.69 -6.79 -12.13
N ILE A 36 11.60 -6.33 -10.89
CA ILE A 36 10.99 -5.04 -10.58
C ILE A 36 11.75 -3.91 -11.26
N VAL A 37 13.09 -3.89 -11.12
CA VAL A 37 13.86 -2.79 -11.69
C VAL A 37 13.89 -2.85 -13.22
N GLN A 38 13.90 -4.04 -13.80
CA GLN A 38 13.83 -4.17 -15.26
C GLN A 38 12.48 -3.64 -15.77
N THR A 39 11.40 -3.97 -15.11
CA THR A 39 10.08 -3.49 -15.48
C THR A 39 9.97 -1.97 -15.31
N CYS A 40 10.58 -1.44 -14.26
CA CYS A 40 10.56 -0.01 -13.95
C CYS A 40 11.53 0.79 -14.82
N GLY A 41 12.58 0.15 -15.34
CA GLY A 41 13.60 0.84 -16.12
C GLY A 41 14.62 1.57 -15.28
N VAL A 42 14.89 1.08 -14.07
CA VAL A 42 15.90 1.67 -13.17
C VAL A 42 16.92 0.61 -12.79
N THR A 43 17.94 1.03 -12.04
CA THR A 43 18.98 0.11 -11.57
C THR A 43 18.63 -0.49 -10.22
N ARG A 44 19.27 -1.61 -9.88
CA ARG A 44 19.14 -2.20 -8.57
C ARG A 44 19.59 -1.23 -7.48
N GLN A 45 20.62 -0.44 -7.77
CA GLN A 45 21.10 0.57 -6.83
C GLN A 45 19.99 1.59 -6.50
N THR A 46 19.24 2.01 -7.51
CA THR A 46 18.11 2.91 -7.30
C THR A 46 17.06 2.26 -6.40
N PHE A 47 16.78 0.97 -6.61
CA PHE A 47 15.85 0.26 -5.75
C PHE A 47 16.32 0.29 -4.29
N TYR A 48 17.58 -0.08 -4.06
CA TYR A 48 18.09 -0.20 -2.69
C TYR A 48 18.35 1.13 -1.99
N ARG A 49 18.32 2.23 -2.73
CA ARG A 49 18.29 3.56 -2.10
C ARG A 49 16.94 3.85 -1.48
N ASN A 50 15.89 3.23 -1.99
CA ASN A 50 14.52 3.52 -1.57
C ASN A 50 13.94 2.46 -0.65
N PHE A 51 14.30 1.20 -0.83
CA PHE A 51 13.73 0.07 -0.09
C PHE A 51 14.81 -0.93 0.26
N GLN A 52 14.64 -1.60 1.40
CA GLN A 52 15.56 -2.64 1.83
C GLN A 52 15.40 -3.92 1.01
N ASP A 53 14.14 -4.25 0.66
CA ASP A 53 13.80 -5.44 -0.11
C ASP A 53 12.41 -5.25 -0.72
N LYS A 54 11.94 -6.28 -1.43
CA LYS A 54 10.63 -6.20 -2.07
C LYS A 54 9.49 -6.08 -1.07
N TYR A 55 9.66 -6.63 0.11
CA TYR A 55 8.62 -6.57 1.14
C TYR A 55 8.52 -5.19 1.75
N ASP A 56 9.65 -4.50 1.89
CA ASP A 56 9.66 -3.10 2.33
C ASP A 56 8.87 -2.23 1.35
N LEU A 57 9.04 -2.47 0.05
CA LEU A 57 8.27 -1.77 -0.98
C LEU A 57 6.78 -2.07 -0.85
N ILE A 58 6.43 -3.34 -0.66
CA ILE A 58 5.04 -3.75 -0.53
C ILE A 58 4.39 -3.07 0.67
N ASN A 59 5.09 -3.06 1.81
CA ASN A 59 4.58 -2.42 3.03
C ASN A 59 4.39 -0.92 2.82
N TRP A 60 5.36 -0.27 2.17
CA TRP A 60 5.28 1.15 1.91
C TRP A 60 4.05 1.49 1.05
N TYR A 61 3.86 0.74 -0.02
CA TYR A 61 2.74 0.98 -0.92
C TYR A 61 1.41 0.67 -0.24
N PHE A 62 1.37 -0.41 0.53
CA PHE A 62 0.19 -0.76 1.31
C PHE A 62 -0.21 0.38 2.24
N ASP A 63 0.76 0.97 2.95
CA ASP A 63 0.50 2.09 3.83
C ASP A 63 -0.06 3.28 3.07
N LYS A 64 0.51 3.60 1.92
CA LYS A 64 0.04 4.72 1.12
C LYS A 64 -1.40 4.51 0.65
N LEU A 65 -1.72 3.31 0.21
CA LEU A 65 -3.06 2.99 -0.24
C LEU A 65 -4.07 3.10 0.91
N LEU A 66 -3.73 2.57 2.07
CA LEU A 66 -4.63 2.62 3.21
C LEU A 66 -4.83 4.04 3.71
N LEU A 67 -3.76 4.81 3.82
CA LEU A 67 -3.85 6.19 4.28
C LEU A 67 -4.69 7.02 3.32
N GLU A 68 -4.52 6.82 2.03
CA GLU A 68 -5.33 7.52 1.03
C GLU A 68 -6.80 7.15 1.16
N SER A 69 -7.09 5.87 1.34
CA SER A 69 -8.45 5.39 1.54
C SER A 69 -9.05 5.98 2.81
N PHE A 70 -8.29 6.01 3.90
CA PHE A 70 -8.76 6.53 5.18
C PHE A 70 -9.01 8.04 5.10
N ALA A 71 -8.18 8.77 4.39
CA ALA A 71 -8.38 10.20 4.22
C ALA A 71 -9.73 10.49 3.56
N GLN A 72 -10.09 9.69 2.57
CA GLN A 72 -11.39 9.84 1.92
C GLN A 72 -12.53 9.44 2.83
N MET A 73 -12.37 8.37 3.61
CA MET A 73 -13.41 7.89 4.51
C MET A 73 -13.74 8.87 5.62
N GLY A 74 -12.72 9.57 6.13
CA GLY A 74 -12.89 10.43 7.29
C GLY A 74 -13.49 11.78 6.99
N ASP A 75 -13.71 12.13 5.74
CA ASP A 75 -14.06 13.50 5.36
C ASP A 75 -15.56 13.63 5.09
N GLY A 76 -16.31 13.81 6.17
CA GLY A 76 -17.75 14.07 6.07
C GLY A 76 -18.60 12.86 5.73
N LEU A 77 -18.00 11.68 5.66
CA LEU A 77 -18.74 10.47 5.30
C LEU A 77 -19.32 9.79 6.54
N THR A 78 -20.46 9.12 6.38
CA THR A 78 -20.96 8.22 7.39
C THR A 78 -20.07 6.99 7.45
N VAL A 79 -20.22 6.20 8.51
CA VAL A 79 -19.47 4.94 8.62
C VAL A 79 -19.79 4.01 7.45
N TYR A 80 -21.07 3.94 7.09
CA TYR A 80 -21.50 3.11 5.95
C TYR A 80 -20.84 3.56 4.66
N GLU A 81 -20.89 4.86 4.37
CA GLU A 81 -20.27 5.39 3.14
C GLU A 81 -18.77 5.15 3.12
N GLY A 82 -18.12 5.34 4.28
CA GLY A 82 -16.69 5.10 4.38
C GLY A 82 -16.31 3.66 4.11
N LEU A 83 -17.09 2.73 4.69
CA LEU A 83 -16.83 1.30 4.46
C LEU A 83 -17.06 0.90 3.01
N THR A 84 -18.09 1.46 2.38
CA THR A 84 -18.37 1.19 0.97
C THR A 84 -17.21 1.66 0.10
N ARG A 85 -16.69 2.86 0.34
CA ARG A 85 -15.55 3.37 -0.42
C ARG A 85 -14.30 2.55 -0.19
N LYS A 86 -14.06 2.13 1.05
CA LYS A 86 -12.93 1.27 1.36
C LYS A 86 -13.01 -0.04 0.60
N PHE A 87 -14.21 -0.64 0.58
CA PHE A 87 -14.41 -1.90 -0.12
C PHE A 87 -14.17 -1.74 -1.62
N GLU A 88 -14.68 -0.69 -2.22
CA GLU A 88 -14.45 -0.41 -3.64
C GLU A 88 -12.97 -0.21 -3.93
N PHE A 89 -12.27 0.49 -3.03
CA PHE A 89 -10.84 0.73 -3.19
C PHE A 89 -10.05 -0.57 -3.13
N ILE A 90 -10.38 -1.45 -2.18
CA ILE A 90 -9.72 -2.75 -2.08
C ILE A 90 -9.96 -3.58 -3.32
N GLN A 91 -11.18 -3.56 -3.86
CA GLN A 91 -11.48 -4.28 -5.10
C GLN A 91 -10.67 -3.75 -6.28
N LYS A 92 -10.51 -2.44 -6.35
CA LYS A 92 -9.72 -1.82 -7.42
C LYS A 92 -8.26 -2.28 -7.35
N GLU A 93 -7.73 -2.44 -6.15
CA GLU A 93 -6.33 -2.85 -5.94
C GLU A 93 -6.22 -4.32 -5.57
N ARG A 94 -7.18 -5.14 -5.98
CA ARG A 94 -7.27 -6.53 -5.52
C ARG A 94 -6.05 -7.37 -5.84
N VAL A 95 -5.41 -7.12 -7.00
CA VAL A 95 -4.23 -7.89 -7.38
C VAL A 95 -3.11 -7.66 -6.38
N PHE A 96 -2.90 -6.40 -6.02
CA PHE A 96 -1.88 -6.05 -5.03
C PHE A 96 -2.19 -6.67 -3.67
N PHE A 97 -3.41 -6.48 -3.16
CA PHE A 97 -3.76 -6.98 -1.84
C PHE A 97 -3.71 -8.51 -1.79
N ALA A 98 -4.21 -9.17 -2.81
CA ALA A 98 -4.16 -10.63 -2.86
C ALA A 98 -2.73 -11.13 -2.84
N GLY A 99 -1.85 -10.49 -3.61
CA GLY A 99 -0.44 -10.86 -3.61
C GLY A 99 0.24 -10.63 -2.29
N ALA A 100 -0.04 -9.46 -1.67
CA ALA A 100 0.57 -9.11 -0.40
C ALA A 100 0.17 -10.07 0.72
N PHE A 101 -1.12 -10.42 0.79
CA PHE A 101 -1.61 -11.28 1.86
C PHE A 101 -1.36 -12.76 1.63
N ARG A 102 -0.98 -13.14 0.42
CA ARG A 102 -0.71 -14.55 0.09
C ARG A 102 0.69 -14.97 0.47
N SER A 103 1.58 -14.05 0.75
CA SER A 103 2.95 -14.36 1.06
C SER A 103 3.07 -14.92 2.48
N ASP A 104 3.53 -16.16 2.61
CA ASP A 104 3.66 -16.81 3.90
C ASP A 104 4.81 -16.25 4.71
N ASP A 105 5.75 -15.60 4.05
CA ASP A 105 6.91 -15.04 4.74
C ASP A 105 6.63 -13.69 5.38
N HIS A 106 5.36 -13.23 5.31
CA HIS A 106 5.08 -11.87 5.72
C HIS A 106 3.93 -11.72 6.69
N ASN A 107 4.09 -12.35 7.85
CA ASN A 107 3.15 -12.12 8.95
C ASN A 107 3.16 -10.66 9.38
N SER A 108 4.30 -9.97 9.20
CA SER A 108 4.41 -8.57 9.60
C SER A 108 3.44 -7.65 8.84
N LEU A 109 3.09 -7.99 7.60
CA LEU A 109 2.13 -7.18 6.87
C LEU A 109 0.74 -7.25 7.50
N ARG A 110 0.33 -8.43 7.97
CA ARG A 110 -0.96 -8.60 8.62
C ARG A 110 -1.02 -7.83 9.93
N GLU A 111 0.04 -7.88 10.72
CA GLU A 111 0.11 -7.12 11.96
C GLU A 111 0.07 -5.63 11.69
N HIS A 112 0.82 -5.20 10.69
CA HIS A 112 0.87 -3.80 10.30
C HIS A 112 -0.50 -3.30 9.85
N ASP A 113 -1.19 -4.10 9.02
CA ASP A 113 -2.54 -3.77 8.55
C ASP A 113 -3.51 -3.66 9.72
N TYR A 114 -3.44 -4.61 10.65
CA TYR A 114 -4.31 -4.60 11.82
C TYR A 114 -4.11 -3.33 12.65
N GLU A 115 -2.87 -2.94 12.89
CA GLU A 115 -2.57 -1.73 13.65
C GLU A 115 -3.09 -0.48 12.96
N LEU A 116 -2.91 -0.38 11.66
CA LEU A 116 -3.39 0.77 10.89
C LEU A 116 -4.92 0.86 10.93
N ILE A 117 -5.59 -0.26 10.75
CA ILE A 117 -7.05 -0.28 10.76
C ILE A 117 -7.57 0.09 12.15
N LEU A 118 -6.97 -0.49 13.18
CA LEU A 118 -7.37 -0.21 14.56
C LEU A 118 -7.19 1.27 14.87
N ASP A 119 -6.04 1.84 14.50
CA ASP A 119 -5.77 3.25 14.72
C ASP A 119 -6.77 4.13 13.98
N PHE A 120 -7.06 3.79 12.74
CA PHE A 120 -8.03 4.55 11.94
C PHE A 120 -9.40 4.56 12.62
N TYR A 121 -9.89 3.38 13.01
CA TYR A 121 -11.22 3.31 13.63
C TYR A 121 -11.26 3.99 15.00
N THR A 122 -10.16 3.91 15.74
CA THR A 122 -10.05 4.62 17.02
C THR A 122 -10.20 6.12 16.81
N GLN A 123 -9.49 6.67 15.81
CA GLN A 123 -9.58 8.09 15.53
C GLN A 123 -10.96 8.49 15.00
N LEU A 124 -11.56 7.64 14.18
CA LEU A 124 -12.89 7.90 13.66
C LEU A 124 -13.91 7.96 14.78
N ILE A 125 -13.85 7.03 15.72
CA ILE A 125 -14.76 7.00 16.86
C ILE A 125 -14.57 8.27 17.70
N ARG A 126 -13.32 8.65 17.95
CA ARG A 126 -13.04 9.87 18.72
C ARG A 126 -13.64 11.09 18.06
N ARG A 127 -13.52 11.22 16.74
CA ARG A 127 -14.09 12.36 16.03
C ARG A 127 -15.61 12.37 16.10
N LYS A 128 -16.23 11.19 15.98
CA LYS A 128 -17.69 11.09 15.98
C LYS A 128 -18.28 11.29 17.38
N THR A 129 -17.56 10.91 18.43
CA THR A 129 -18.07 11.00 19.79
C THR A 129 -17.54 12.21 20.55
N GLY A 130 -16.61 12.94 20.00
CA GLY A 130 -16.01 14.09 20.66
C GLY A 130 -15.06 13.73 21.80
N ARG A 131 -14.53 12.52 21.82
CA ARG A 131 -13.65 12.05 22.90
C ARG A 131 -12.20 11.98 22.50
#